data_2cb32e5d0173d3267840ede9052e5af7
#
_entry.id   2cb32e5d0173d3267840ede9052e5af7
#
_cell.length_a   1.000
_cell.length_b   1.000
_cell.length_c   1.000
_cell.angle_alpha   90.00
_cell.angle_beta   90.00
_cell.angle_gamma   90.00
#
_symmetry.space_group_name_H-M   'P 1'
#
loop_
_entity.id
_entity.type
_entity.pdbx_description
1 polymer ?
#
loop_
_entity_poly.entity_id
_entity_poly.type
_entity_poly.pdbx_seq_one_letter_code
_entity_poly.pdbx_strand_id
1 'polypeptide(L)'
;MAEYIRARSPEHKQERMEAIMTAADELFQGQPYHQITMGTIAEKLGWSRSNLYKYAATQEEVFLALHSAKNRAWIDELADELADAPLPAEEFARTWAEVTERHASFLRYQEIIIAIIESNVTLERLTAFKRDFAEMLPPITNVLARQCGISKDAATNLYLRLLYQAPGLWNHFHAADLTREAMRAAGLEPASGSFVDAYANFVELCIKHATKTA
;
A
#
# COMPACT_ATOMS: atom_id res chain seq x y z
N MET A 1 -9.80 -15.62 46.57
CA MET A 1 -8.50 -15.54 45.85
C MET A 1 -8.82 -15.51 44.38
N ALA A 2 -8.68 -14.34 43.78
CA ALA A 2 -8.98 -14.16 42.34
C ALA A 2 -7.85 -14.80 41.52
N GLU A 3 -8.17 -15.78 40.74
CA GLU A 3 -7.28 -16.37 39.73
C GLU A 3 -6.86 -15.29 38.74
N TYR A 4 -5.59 -14.93 38.79
CA TYR A 4 -4.95 -14.02 37.85
C TYR A 4 -4.80 -14.76 36.51
N ILE A 5 -5.78 -14.65 35.64
CA ILE A 5 -5.74 -15.23 34.28
C ILE A 5 -4.61 -14.53 33.49
N ARG A 6 -3.43 -15.10 33.61
CA ARG A 6 -2.29 -14.86 32.70
C ARG A 6 -2.45 -15.75 31.48
N ALA A 7 -3.22 -15.30 30.51
CA ALA A 7 -3.03 -15.77 29.15
C ALA A 7 -3.46 -14.63 28.22
N ARG A 8 -2.52 -13.78 27.84
CA ARG A 8 -2.65 -12.98 26.62
C ARG A 8 -2.47 -13.97 25.49
N SER A 9 -3.58 -14.56 25.02
CA SER A 9 -3.56 -15.43 23.85
C SER A 9 -3.01 -14.66 22.65
N PRO A 10 -2.37 -15.32 21.67
CA PRO A 10 -1.97 -14.69 20.40
C PRO A 10 -3.11 -13.91 19.76
N GLU A 11 -4.36 -14.41 19.85
CA GLU A 11 -5.55 -13.76 19.31
C GLU A 11 -5.79 -12.39 19.98
N HIS A 12 -5.71 -12.28 21.29
CA HIS A 12 -5.88 -11.00 21.98
C HIS A 12 -4.79 -9.99 21.62
N LYS A 13 -3.56 -10.46 21.34
CA LYS A 13 -2.48 -9.57 20.87
C LYS A 13 -2.79 -9.07 19.45
N GLN A 14 -3.32 -9.93 18.61
CA GLN A 14 -3.74 -9.59 17.24
C GLN A 14 -4.86 -8.55 17.25
N GLU A 15 -5.95 -8.79 18.00
CA GLU A 15 -7.06 -7.84 18.15
C GLU A 15 -6.60 -6.45 18.61
N ARG A 16 -5.65 -6.40 19.54
CA ARG A 16 -5.08 -5.14 20.03
C ARG A 16 -4.26 -4.43 18.96
N MET A 17 -3.49 -5.16 18.18
CA MET A 17 -2.73 -4.59 17.07
C MET A 17 -3.66 -4.06 15.97
N GLU A 18 -4.74 -4.78 15.66
CA GLU A 18 -5.77 -4.34 14.73
C GLU A 18 -6.44 -3.04 15.19
N ALA A 19 -6.77 -2.91 16.48
CA ALA A 19 -7.31 -1.67 17.03
C ALA A 19 -6.31 -0.50 16.88
N ILE A 20 -5.01 -0.74 17.11
CA ILE A 20 -3.95 0.27 16.94
C ILE A 20 -3.85 0.69 15.47
N MET A 21 -3.85 -0.28 14.56
CA MET A 21 -3.81 -0.04 13.12
C MET A 21 -5.02 0.77 12.65
N THR A 22 -6.23 0.41 13.09
CA THR A 22 -7.46 1.15 12.77
C THR A 22 -7.37 2.61 13.23
N ALA A 23 -6.96 2.84 14.48
CA ALA A 23 -6.82 4.20 15.01
C ALA A 23 -5.76 5.03 14.24
N ALA A 24 -4.64 4.41 13.87
CA ALA A 24 -3.59 5.07 13.09
C ALA A 24 -4.05 5.36 11.66
N ASP A 25 -4.79 4.45 11.01
CA ASP A 25 -5.36 4.64 9.67
C ASP A 25 -6.36 5.81 9.65
N GLU A 26 -7.28 5.85 10.62
CA GLU A 26 -8.24 6.96 10.74
C GLU A 26 -7.55 8.32 10.98
N LEU A 27 -6.49 8.36 11.78
CA LEU A 27 -5.69 9.56 11.95
C LEU A 27 -5.03 9.98 10.64
N PHE A 28 -4.44 9.01 9.91
CA PHE A 28 -3.74 9.28 8.66
C PHE A 28 -4.67 9.72 7.52
N GLN A 29 -5.95 9.39 7.59
CA GLN A 29 -6.95 9.93 6.65
C GLN A 29 -7.18 11.43 6.85
N GLY A 30 -7.11 11.93 8.08
CA GLY A 30 -7.44 13.31 8.44
C GLY A 30 -6.24 14.24 8.59
N GLN A 31 -5.01 13.72 8.71
CA GLN A 31 -3.83 14.56 8.99
C GLN A 31 -2.55 13.95 8.38
N PRO A 32 -1.50 14.77 8.15
CA PRO A 32 -0.24 14.29 7.59
C PRO A 32 0.53 13.41 8.58
N TYR A 33 1.34 12.49 8.03
CA TYR A 33 2.11 11.50 8.80
C TYR A 33 2.90 12.09 9.98
N HIS A 34 3.56 13.25 9.80
CA HIS A 34 4.40 13.86 10.84
C HIS A 34 3.62 14.35 12.08
N GLN A 35 2.31 14.45 12.01
CA GLN A 35 1.44 14.79 13.15
C GLN A 35 0.95 13.55 13.89
N ILE A 36 1.14 12.37 13.34
CA ILE A 36 0.73 11.12 13.96
C ILE A 36 1.89 10.61 14.82
N THR A 37 1.61 10.35 16.07
CA THR A 37 2.59 9.86 17.06
C THR A 37 1.99 8.73 17.86
N MET A 38 2.82 7.95 18.55
CA MET A 38 2.33 6.96 19.54
C MET A 38 1.42 7.59 20.59
N GLY A 39 1.61 8.88 20.89
CA GLY A 39 0.75 9.65 21.81
C GLY A 39 -0.65 9.88 21.24
N THR A 40 -0.75 10.38 20.00
CA THR A 40 -2.05 10.66 19.35
C THR A 40 -2.83 9.37 19.05
N ILE A 41 -2.14 8.26 18.73
CA ILE A 41 -2.78 6.95 18.56
C ILE A 41 -3.32 6.45 19.91
N ALA A 42 -2.54 6.57 21.01
CA ALA A 42 -3.00 6.17 22.34
C ALA A 42 -4.20 7.01 22.81
N GLU A 43 -4.17 8.32 22.58
CA GLU A 43 -5.27 9.24 22.89
C GLU A 43 -6.57 8.85 22.15
N LYS A 44 -6.47 8.58 20.86
CA LYS A 44 -7.62 8.14 20.02
C LYS A 44 -8.23 6.83 20.53
N LEU A 45 -7.41 5.91 21.06
CA LEU A 45 -7.86 4.64 21.64
C LEU A 45 -8.35 4.75 23.09
N GLY A 46 -8.16 5.90 23.76
CA GLY A 46 -8.36 6.02 25.19
C GLY A 46 -7.39 5.16 26.01
N TRP A 47 -6.20 4.87 25.50
CA TRP A 47 -5.19 4.05 26.15
C TRP A 47 -4.05 4.90 26.72
N SER A 48 -3.37 4.36 27.75
CA SER A 48 -2.08 4.92 28.16
C SER A 48 -1.00 4.57 27.12
N ARG A 49 -0.03 5.48 26.94
CA ARG A 49 1.15 5.21 26.08
C ARG A 49 1.87 3.93 26.45
N SER A 50 2.02 3.66 27.76
CA SER A 50 2.66 2.44 28.25
C SER A 50 1.90 1.16 27.86
N ASN A 51 0.59 1.23 27.67
CA ASN A 51 -0.20 0.12 27.15
C ASN A 51 0.05 -0.09 25.66
N LEU A 52 0.11 0.99 24.86
CA LEU A 52 0.38 0.93 23.42
C LEU A 52 1.77 0.31 23.14
N TYR A 53 2.81 0.73 23.87
CA TYR A 53 4.18 0.21 23.72
C TYR A 53 4.36 -1.29 23.97
N LYS A 54 3.34 -1.98 24.51
CA LYS A 54 3.36 -3.45 24.65
C LYS A 54 3.10 -4.16 23.31
N TYR A 55 2.57 -3.45 22.32
CA TYR A 55 2.14 -4.01 21.03
C TYR A 55 2.99 -3.49 19.86
N ALA A 56 3.38 -2.24 19.88
CA ALA A 56 4.24 -1.63 18.88
C ALA A 56 5.27 -0.71 19.56
N ALA A 57 6.53 -0.81 19.18
CA ALA A 57 7.60 0.00 19.77
C ALA A 57 7.64 1.42 19.20
N THR A 58 7.26 1.59 17.93
CA THR A 58 7.26 2.89 17.24
C THR A 58 6.04 3.04 16.34
N GLN A 59 5.76 4.26 15.92
CA GLN A 59 4.71 4.52 14.93
C GLN A 59 5.06 3.91 13.57
N GLU A 60 6.34 3.88 13.21
CA GLU A 60 6.82 3.29 11.96
C GLU A 60 6.45 1.80 11.89
N GLU A 61 6.58 1.05 12.99
CA GLU A 61 6.15 -0.35 13.06
C GLU A 61 4.64 -0.51 12.79
N VAL A 62 3.82 0.41 13.30
CA VAL A 62 2.38 0.43 13.05
C VAL A 62 2.11 0.69 11.56
N PHE A 63 2.82 1.65 10.98
CA PHE A 63 2.66 2.00 9.56
C PHE A 63 3.19 0.92 8.61
N LEU A 64 4.26 0.19 8.96
CA LEU A 64 4.68 -1.00 8.21
C LEU A 64 3.58 -2.08 8.21
N ALA A 65 2.97 -2.34 9.37
CA ALA A 65 1.88 -3.32 9.47
C ALA A 65 0.64 -2.89 8.66
N LEU A 66 0.27 -1.61 8.71
CA LEU A 66 -0.82 -1.04 7.90
C LEU A 66 -0.54 -1.17 6.40
N HIS A 67 0.67 -0.82 5.97
CA HIS A 67 1.08 -0.99 4.58
C HIS A 67 0.96 -2.45 4.14
N SER A 68 1.51 -3.40 4.93
CA SER A 68 1.43 -4.83 4.60
C SER A 68 -0.02 -5.31 4.47
N ALA A 69 -0.91 -4.90 5.38
CA ALA A 69 -2.32 -5.27 5.34
C ALA A 69 -3.04 -4.72 4.09
N LYS A 70 -2.82 -3.43 3.77
CA LYS A 70 -3.43 -2.79 2.59
C LYS A 70 -2.85 -3.32 1.27
N ASN A 71 -1.54 -3.59 1.23
CA ASN A 71 -0.89 -4.21 0.07
C ASN A 71 -1.45 -5.61 -0.20
N ARG A 72 -1.62 -6.42 0.86
CA ARG A 72 -2.21 -7.75 0.73
C ARG A 72 -3.63 -7.68 0.16
N ALA A 73 -4.48 -6.82 0.72
CA ALA A 73 -5.85 -6.65 0.23
C ALA A 73 -5.89 -6.23 -1.26
N TRP A 74 -4.99 -5.35 -1.68
CA TRP A 74 -4.86 -4.94 -3.07
C TRP A 74 -4.38 -6.09 -3.98
N ILE A 75 -3.37 -6.86 -3.54
CA ILE A 75 -2.86 -8.03 -4.28
C ILE A 75 -3.94 -9.10 -4.41
N ASP A 76 -4.65 -9.40 -3.33
CA ASP A 76 -5.69 -10.43 -3.29
C ASP A 76 -6.83 -10.08 -4.27
N GLU A 77 -7.34 -8.84 -4.25
CA GLU A 77 -8.37 -8.39 -5.20
C GLU A 77 -7.89 -8.41 -6.65
N LEU A 78 -6.66 -7.97 -6.93
CA LEU A 78 -6.06 -8.09 -8.27
C LEU A 78 -5.95 -9.55 -8.72
N ALA A 79 -5.52 -10.44 -7.82
CA ALA A 79 -5.37 -11.84 -8.13
C ALA A 79 -6.73 -12.51 -8.42
N ASP A 80 -7.76 -12.13 -7.68
CA ASP A 80 -9.11 -12.65 -7.85
C ASP A 80 -9.76 -12.13 -9.14
N GLU A 81 -9.73 -10.82 -9.42
CA GLU A 81 -10.34 -10.24 -10.62
C GLU A 81 -9.63 -10.65 -11.92
N LEU A 82 -8.35 -11.01 -11.84
CA LEU A 82 -7.54 -11.44 -12.99
C LEU A 82 -7.28 -12.95 -12.98
N ALA A 83 -8.05 -13.73 -12.21
CA ALA A 83 -7.86 -15.18 -12.05
C ALA A 83 -8.18 -15.98 -13.32
N ASP A 84 -9.11 -15.51 -14.13
CA ASP A 84 -9.65 -16.22 -15.29
C ASP A 84 -8.69 -16.27 -16.49
N ALA A 85 -9.23 -16.64 -17.66
CA ALA A 85 -8.49 -16.73 -18.91
C ALA A 85 -7.78 -15.40 -19.24
N PRO A 86 -6.66 -15.44 -20.00
CA PRO A 86 -5.96 -14.22 -20.40
C PRO A 86 -6.87 -13.21 -21.10
N LEU A 87 -6.83 -11.97 -20.62
CA LEU A 87 -7.56 -10.85 -21.15
C LEU A 87 -6.78 -10.13 -22.26
N PRO A 88 -7.46 -9.42 -23.17
CA PRO A 88 -6.80 -8.43 -24.01
C PRO A 88 -6.03 -7.40 -23.18
N ALA A 89 -4.86 -6.95 -23.66
CA ALA A 89 -3.98 -6.07 -22.88
C ALA A 89 -4.67 -4.78 -22.38
N GLU A 90 -5.57 -4.22 -23.18
CA GLU A 90 -6.36 -3.04 -22.81
C GLU A 90 -7.32 -3.32 -21.64
N GLU A 91 -8.05 -4.44 -21.72
CA GLU A 91 -9.00 -4.86 -20.67
C GLU A 91 -8.27 -5.19 -19.36
N PHE A 92 -7.17 -5.97 -19.46
CA PHE A 92 -6.30 -6.23 -18.32
C PHE A 92 -5.80 -4.94 -17.67
N ALA A 93 -5.29 -4.00 -18.46
CA ALA A 93 -4.75 -2.74 -17.98
C ALA A 93 -5.82 -1.89 -17.29
N ARG A 94 -7.03 -1.88 -17.82
CA ARG A 94 -8.17 -1.17 -17.23
C ARG A 94 -8.57 -1.80 -15.89
N THR A 95 -8.76 -3.11 -15.85
CA THR A 95 -9.07 -3.84 -14.60
C THR A 95 -8.02 -3.57 -13.53
N TRP A 96 -6.73 -3.66 -13.89
CA TRP A 96 -5.63 -3.34 -12.98
C TRP A 96 -5.71 -1.93 -12.41
N ALA A 97 -5.98 -0.94 -13.25
CA ALA A 97 -6.06 0.46 -12.84
C ALA A 97 -7.29 0.73 -11.96
N GLU A 98 -8.45 0.15 -12.27
CA GLU A 98 -9.68 0.28 -11.50
C GLU A 98 -9.56 -0.36 -10.11
N VAL A 99 -8.99 -1.57 -10.02
CA VAL A 99 -8.68 -2.19 -8.72
C VAL A 99 -7.72 -1.31 -7.92
N THR A 100 -6.68 -0.78 -8.56
CA THR A 100 -5.73 0.11 -7.88
C THR A 100 -6.40 1.39 -7.37
N GLU A 101 -7.34 1.97 -8.09
CA GLU A 101 -8.11 3.13 -7.64
C GLU A 101 -8.98 2.80 -6.42
N ARG A 102 -9.65 1.64 -6.39
CA ARG A 102 -10.40 1.18 -5.20
C ARG A 102 -9.51 1.05 -3.96
N HIS A 103 -8.22 0.76 -4.16
CA HIS A 103 -7.21 0.69 -3.11
C HIS A 103 -6.36 1.96 -2.97
N ALA A 104 -6.89 3.12 -3.34
CA ALA A 104 -6.16 4.40 -3.32
C ALA A 104 -5.54 4.74 -1.94
N SER A 105 -6.17 4.30 -0.85
CA SER A 105 -5.60 4.45 0.49
C SER A 105 -4.22 3.76 0.61
N PHE A 106 -4.01 2.62 -0.04
CA PHE A 106 -2.72 1.93 -0.07
C PHE A 106 -1.63 2.79 -0.72
N LEU A 107 -1.94 3.53 -1.78
CA LEU A 107 -0.96 4.36 -2.50
C LEU A 107 -0.35 5.44 -1.59
N ARG A 108 -1.13 6.00 -0.66
CA ARG A 108 -0.64 6.96 0.35
C ARG A 108 0.37 6.32 1.31
N TYR A 109 0.16 5.05 1.69
CA TYR A 109 1.13 4.32 2.50
C TYR A 109 2.40 3.99 1.71
N GLN A 110 2.26 3.56 0.45
CA GLN A 110 3.37 3.25 -0.43
C GLN A 110 4.31 4.44 -0.60
N GLU A 111 3.77 5.65 -0.67
CA GLU A 111 4.56 6.88 -0.79
C GLU A 111 5.47 7.11 0.42
N ILE A 112 4.94 7.00 1.64
CA ILE A 112 5.70 7.27 2.86
C ILE A 112 6.63 6.12 3.27
N ILE A 113 6.35 4.88 2.86
CA ILE A 113 7.16 3.72 3.24
C ILE A 113 8.61 3.92 2.82
N ILE A 114 8.86 4.16 1.53
CA ILE A 114 10.22 4.26 0.99
C ILE A 114 10.90 5.53 1.46
N ALA A 115 10.19 6.66 1.44
CA ALA A 115 10.79 7.97 1.70
C ALA A 115 11.07 8.22 3.18
N ILE A 116 10.26 7.64 4.09
CA ILE A 116 10.29 7.99 5.50
C ILE A 116 10.46 6.76 6.39
N ILE A 117 9.59 5.76 6.25
CA ILE A 117 9.47 4.67 7.22
C ILE A 117 10.71 3.76 7.19
N GLU A 118 11.14 3.32 6.01
CA GLU A 118 12.25 2.36 5.86
C GLU A 118 13.58 2.89 6.43
N SER A 119 13.79 4.21 6.46
CA SER A 119 14.99 4.82 7.03
C SER A 119 14.90 5.03 8.55
N ASN A 120 13.75 4.81 9.17
CA ASN A 120 13.49 5.07 10.59
C ASN A 120 13.12 3.82 11.40
N VAL A 121 13.37 2.63 10.86
CA VAL A 121 13.17 1.35 11.55
C VAL A 121 14.47 0.59 11.69
N THR A 122 14.50 -0.41 12.59
CA THR A 122 15.68 -1.27 12.75
C THR A 122 15.84 -2.23 11.57
N LEU A 123 17.06 -2.68 11.33
CA LEU A 123 17.36 -3.69 10.30
C LEU A 123 16.51 -4.96 10.48
N GLU A 124 16.30 -5.40 11.72
CA GLU A 124 15.48 -6.57 12.02
C GLU A 124 14.03 -6.39 11.54
N ARG A 125 13.42 -5.23 11.87
CA ARG A 125 12.04 -4.89 11.48
C ARG A 125 11.89 -4.73 9.98
N LEU A 126 12.84 -4.04 9.35
CA LEU A 126 12.85 -3.87 7.90
C LEU A 126 13.02 -5.24 7.19
N THR A 127 13.89 -6.10 7.71
CA THR A 127 14.09 -7.45 7.16
C THR A 127 12.81 -8.28 7.25
N ALA A 128 12.11 -8.24 8.39
CA ALA A 128 10.82 -8.92 8.56
C ALA A 128 9.79 -8.39 7.55
N PHE A 129 9.66 -7.07 7.43
CA PHE A 129 8.76 -6.44 6.45
C PHE A 129 9.07 -6.84 5.00
N LYS A 130 10.36 -6.85 4.60
CA LYS A 130 10.75 -7.29 3.25
C LYS A 130 10.50 -8.77 3.01
N ARG A 131 10.58 -9.62 4.04
CA ARG A 131 10.22 -11.03 3.95
C ARG A 131 8.72 -11.20 3.74
N ASP A 132 7.89 -10.52 4.54
CA ASP A 132 6.43 -10.52 4.37
C ASP A 132 6.04 -10.04 2.97
N PHE A 133 6.70 -9.00 2.47
CA PHE A 133 6.48 -8.52 1.10
C PHE A 133 6.83 -9.60 0.07
N ALA A 134 7.97 -10.29 0.21
CA ALA A 134 8.36 -11.36 -0.71
C ALA A 134 7.37 -12.54 -0.69
N GLU A 135 6.80 -12.86 0.47
CA GLU A 135 5.78 -13.90 0.63
C GLU A 135 4.43 -13.54 0.00
N MET A 136 4.15 -12.25 -0.16
CA MET A 136 2.94 -11.75 -0.83
C MET A 136 3.02 -11.76 -2.36
N LEU A 137 4.22 -11.84 -2.96
CA LEU A 137 4.40 -11.71 -4.41
C LEU A 137 3.83 -12.88 -5.26
N PRO A 138 3.93 -14.17 -4.84
CA PRO A 138 3.56 -15.28 -5.71
C PRO A 138 2.14 -15.22 -6.30
N PRO A 139 1.07 -14.87 -5.59
CA PRO A 139 -0.26 -14.76 -6.17
C PRO A 139 -0.29 -13.84 -7.38
N ILE A 140 0.16 -12.61 -7.23
CA ILE A 140 0.09 -11.61 -8.30
C ILE A 140 1.10 -11.85 -9.42
N THR A 141 2.32 -12.32 -9.11
CA THR A 141 3.32 -12.62 -10.15
C THR A 141 2.94 -13.84 -10.98
N ASN A 142 2.24 -14.83 -10.41
CA ASN A 142 1.69 -15.95 -11.17
C ASN A 142 0.56 -15.50 -12.11
N VAL A 143 -0.31 -14.58 -11.64
CA VAL A 143 -1.34 -13.97 -12.49
C VAL A 143 -0.68 -13.22 -13.66
N LEU A 144 0.26 -12.34 -13.39
CA LEU A 144 0.99 -11.58 -14.44
C LEU A 144 1.71 -12.50 -15.43
N ALA A 145 2.39 -13.54 -14.94
CA ALA A 145 3.08 -14.50 -15.80
C ALA A 145 2.11 -15.21 -16.76
N ARG A 146 0.95 -15.63 -16.25
CA ARG A 146 -0.10 -16.31 -17.04
C ARG A 146 -0.77 -15.33 -18.01
N GLN A 147 -1.22 -14.18 -17.54
CA GLN A 147 -1.95 -13.19 -18.34
C GLN A 147 -1.10 -12.63 -19.48
N CYS A 148 0.20 -12.40 -19.25
CA CYS A 148 1.10 -11.82 -20.23
C CYS A 148 1.96 -12.83 -20.99
N GLY A 149 1.93 -14.13 -20.61
CA GLY A 149 2.78 -15.17 -21.25
C GLY A 149 4.28 -14.95 -21.03
N ILE A 150 4.68 -14.43 -19.86
CA ILE A 150 6.07 -14.07 -19.53
C ILE A 150 6.62 -14.93 -18.38
N SER A 151 7.95 -14.94 -18.21
CA SER A 151 8.59 -15.64 -17.09
C SER A 151 8.23 -15.03 -15.74
N LYS A 152 8.40 -15.79 -14.65
CA LYS A 152 8.15 -15.30 -13.28
C LYS A 152 9.04 -14.10 -12.92
N ASP A 153 10.28 -14.09 -13.38
CA ASP A 153 11.21 -12.97 -13.13
C ASP A 153 10.75 -11.72 -13.89
N ALA A 154 10.31 -11.85 -15.13
CA ALA A 154 9.74 -10.76 -15.91
C ALA A 154 8.43 -10.25 -15.26
N ALA A 155 7.59 -11.15 -14.75
CA ALA A 155 6.37 -10.81 -14.02
C ALA A 155 6.65 -10.05 -12.73
N THR A 156 7.67 -10.45 -11.97
CA THR A 156 8.11 -9.72 -10.75
C THR A 156 8.60 -8.32 -11.11
N ASN A 157 9.41 -8.18 -12.15
CA ASN A 157 9.88 -6.88 -12.63
C ASN A 157 8.73 -6.00 -13.12
N LEU A 158 7.76 -6.57 -13.83
CA LEU A 158 6.55 -5.88 -14.26
C LEU A 158 5.75 -5.38 -13.06
N TYR A 159 5.47 -6.26 -12.07
CA TYR A 159 4.77 -5.89 -10.84
C TYR A 159 5.42 -4.71 -10.13
N LEU A 160 6.75 -4.74 -9.92
CA LEU A 160 7.46 -3.67 -9.25
C LEU A 160 7.37 -2.34 -10.01
N ARG A 161 7.43 -2.35 -11.34
CA ARG A 161 7.24 -1.14 -12.15
C ARG A 161 5.84 -0.55 -11.95
N LEU A 162 4.81 -1.40 -11.96
CA LEU A 162 3.44 -0.97 -11.74
C LEU A 162 3.25 -0.44 -10.31
N LEU A 163 3.74 -1.16 -9.30
CA LEU A 163 3.67 -0.76 -7.90
C LEU A 163 4.29 0.62 -7.64
N TYR A 164 5.50 0.88 -8.17
CA TYR A 164 6.20 2.14 -7.89
C TYR A 164 5.69 3.33 -8.71
N GLN A 165 5.03 3.09 -9.83
CA GLN A 165 4.44 4.17 -10.63
C GLN A 165 3.11 4.68 -10.09
N ALA A 166 2.29 3.79 -9.51
CA ALA A 166 0.93 4.12 -9.10
C ALA A 166 0.83 5.31 -8.13
N PRO A 167 1.63 5.43 -7.04
CA PRO A 167 1.56 6.58 -6.13
C PRO A 167 1.86 7.90 -6.80
N GLY A 168 2.86 7.95 -7.69
CA GLY A 168 3.22 9.16 -8.42
C GLY A 168 2.10 9.67 -9.32
N LEU A 169 1.45 8.76 -10.06
CA LEU A 169 0.28 9.10 -10.87
C LEU A 169 -0.92 9.49 -9.99
N TRP A 170 -1.16 8.76 -8.90
CA TRP A 170 -2.23 9.11 -7.97
C TRP A 170 -2.09 10.55 -7.47
N ASN A 171 -0.92 10.92 -6.97
CA ASN A 171 -0.65 12.27 -6.46
C ASN A 171 -0.74 13.34 -7.55
N HIS A 172 -0.38 12.99 -8.79
CA HIS A 172 -0.51 13.92 -9.92
C HIS A 172 -1.97 14.32 -10.17
N PHE A 173 -2.90 13.35 -10.16
CA PHE A 173 -4.32 13.58 -10.39
C PHE A 173 -5.07 14.06 -9.13
N HIS A 174 -4.56 13.75 -7.94
CA HIS A 174 -5.17 14.09 -6.65
C HIS A 174 -4.33 15.09 -5.84
N ALA A 175 -3.65 16.00 -6.55
CA ALA A 175 -2.85 17.05 -5.90
C ALA A 175 -3.71 17.90 -4.93
N ALA A 176 -3.13 18.27 -3.79
CA ALA A 176 -3.78 19.11 -2.79
C ALA A 176 -4.21 20.46 -3.39
N ASP A 177 -5.25 21.08 -2.83
CA ASP A 177 -5.79 22.35 -3.31
C ASP A 177 -4.72 23.44 -3.39
N LEU A 178 -3.87 23.53 -2.37
CA LEU A 178 -2.75 24.48 -2.36
C LEU A 178 -1.79 24.24 -3.55
N THR A 179 -1.49 23.00 -3.86
CA THR A 179 -0.62 22.65 -5.01
C THR A 179 -1.28 23.07 -6.32
N ARG A 180 -2.57 22.79 -6.49
CA ARG A 180 -3.33 23.19 -7.69
C ARG A 180 -3.42 24.70 -7.85
N GLU A 181 -3.61 25.41 -6.74
CA GLU A 181 -3.63 26.88 -6.73
C GLU A 181 -2.26 27.46 -7.10
N ALA A 182 -1.18 26.95 -6.50
CA ALA A 182 0.19 27.35 -6.82
C ALA A 182 0.55 27.08 -8.29
N MET A 183 0.14 25.95 -8.86
CA MET A 183 0.33 25.65 -10.28
C MET A 183 -0.36 26.70 -11.17
N ARG A 184 -1.65 27.01 -10.92
CA ARG A 184 -2.37 28.03 -11.68
C ARG A 184 -1.72 29.42 -11.56
N ALA A 185 -1.29 29.79 -10.36
CA ALA A 185 -0.61 31.05 -10.11
C ALA A 185 0.74 31.14 -10.87
N ALA A 186 1.40 29.98 -11.09
CA ALA A 186 2.63 29.87 -11.84
C ALA A 186 2.40 29.71 -13.38
N GLY A 187 1.16 29.78 -13.85
CA GLY A 187 0.82 29.59 -15.27
C GLY A 187 0.89 28.13 -15.74
N LEU A 188 0.82 27.18 -14.82
CA LEU A 188 0.79 25.75 -15.10
C LEU A 188 -0.64 25.20 -14.97
N GLU A 189 -1.04 24.33 -15.87
CA GLU A 189 -2.33 23.66 -15.77
C GLU A 189 -2.22 22.43 -14.86
N PRO A 190 -3.07 22.29 -13.81
CA PRO A 190 -3.18 21.05 -13.05
C PRO A 190 -3.60 19.88 -13.95
N ALA A 191 -3.26 18.66 -13.55
CA ALA A 191 -3.66 17.47 -14.28
C ALA A 191 -5.16 17.44 -14.58
N SER A 192 -5.50 17.09 -15.80
CA SER A 192 -6.88 16.84 -16.27
C SER A 192 -7.02 15.38 -16.69
N GLY A 193 -8.25 14.84 -16.61
CA GLY A 193 -8.52 13.43 -16.90
C GLY A 193 -8.63 12.59 -15.63
N SER A 194 -8.48 11.28 -15.76
CA SER A 194 -8.61 10.35 -14.65
C SER A 194 -7.30 9.60 -14.36
N PHE A 195 -7.11 9.23 -13.09
CA PHE A 195 -6.03 8.32 -12.68
C PHE A 195 -6.14 6.98 -13.40
N VAL A 196 -7.36 6.43 -13.50
CA VAL A 196 -7.59 5.12 -14.15
C VAL A 196 -7.11 5.13 -15.60
N ASP A 197 -7.47 6.15 -16.39
CA ASP A 197 -7.06 6.21 -17.80
C ASP A 197 -5.54 6.36 -17.95
N ALA A 198 -4.92 7.21 -17.14
CA ALA A 198 -3.48 7.43 -17.20
C ALA A 198 -2.71 6.18 -16.74
N TYR A 199 -3.19 5.53 -15.67
CA TYR A 199 -2.54 4.34 -15.14
C TYR A 199 -2.77 3.13 -16.03
N ALA A 200 -3.97 2.93 -16.58
CA ALA A 200 -4.23 1.88 -17.56
C ALA A 200 -3.32 2.01 -18.81
N ASN A 201 -3.16 3.21 -19.36
CA ASN A 201 -2.22 3.45 -20.44
C ASN A 201 -0.78 3.06 -20.08
N PHE A 202 -0.33 3.38 -18.86
CA PHE A 202 1.00 3.00 -18.40
C PHE A 202 1.13 1.47 -18.24
N VAL A 203 0.14 0.81 -17.65
CA VAL A 203 0.09 -0.65 -17.47
C VAL A 203 0.16 -1.34 -18.84
N GLU A 204 -0.63 -0.89 -19.83
CA GLU A 204 -0.64 -1.45 -21.17
C GLU A 204 0.73 -1.30 -21.87
N LEU A 205 1.38 -0.14 -21.74
CA LEU A 205 2.73 0.08 -22.27
C LEU A 205 3.75 -0.89 -21.62
N CYS A 206 3.67 -1.09 -20.30
CA CYS A 206 4.55 -2.00 -19.59
C CYS A 206 4.34 -3.47 -20.02
N ILE A 207 3.09 -3.90 -20.20
CA ILE A 207 2.76 -5.24 -20.71
C ILE A 207 3.32 -5.44 -22.11
N LYS A 208 3.04 -4.50 -23.03
CA LYS A 208 3.55 -4.56 -24.42
C LYS A 208 5.08 -4.60 -24.47
N HIS A 209 5.75 -3.94 -23.55
CA HIS A 209 7.21 -4.03 -23.42
C HIS A 209 7.65 -5.39 -22.90
N ALA A 210 7.05 -5.88 -21.81
CA ALA A 210 7.41 -7.15 -21.19
C ALA A 210 7.22 -8.34 -22.14
N THR A 211 6.14 -8.36 -22.93
CA THR A 211 5.85 -9.42 -23.90
C THR A 211 6.77 -9.41 -25.14
N LYS A 212 7.39 -8.27 -25.47
CA LYS A 212 8.36 -8.19 -26.59
C LYS A 212 9.76 -8.64 -26.20
N THR A 213 10.07 -8.64 -24.92
CA THR A 213 11.40 -8.95 -24.38
C THR A 213 11.46 -10.34 -23.73
N ALA A 214 10.36 -11.08 -23.70
CA ALA A 214 10.25 -12.46 -23.27
C ALA A 214 10.48 -13.40 -24.43
#